data_3a468e48ba2eff8e9c5c35b06015a763
#
_entry.id   3a468e48ba2eff8e9c5c35b06015a763
#
_cell.length_a   1.000
_cell.length_b   1.000
_cell.length_c   1.000
_cell.angle_alpha   90.00
_cell.angle_beta   90.00
_cell.angle_gamma   90.00
#
_symmetry.space_group_name_H-M   'P 1'
#
loop_
_entity.id
_entity.type
_entity.pdbx_description
1 polymer ?
#
loop_
_entity_poly.entity_id
_entity_poly.type
_entity_poly.pdbx_seq_one_letter_code
_entity_poly.pdbx_strand_id
1 'polypeptide(L)'
;MGGEAGPAEGEMTVNKGSSTCVASSLGRNESSLSFRILASRNKKILILLGHPDKSGFCGEIADTYEVAARAAGYTVDRLNIGEMTFDPILHHGYRERQGLEPDLTRFQELVIAADHFVIVHPVWWVGMPAILKGLFDRAWLPGSAFRYMRMKSGGRSIFWHRMYRGKTARIIVTSGTHPMLVRFLPGNVNAQLKWGILWFAGFSVRTTWFGPAEHIPEGRKTRWLAKVRNLGRRGT
;
A
#
# COMPACT_ATOMS: atom_id res chain seq x y z
N MET A 1 -56.42 48.52 -34.65
CA MET A 1 -55.62 49.06 -35.75
C MET A 1 -54.48 48.07 -35.89
N GLY A 2 -54.56 47.20 -36.77
CA GLY A 2 -54.24 47.19 -38.19
C GLY A 2 -52.84 46.59 -38.28
N GLY A 3 -52.50 45.66 -39.00
CA GLY A 3 -52.92 44.83 -40.13
C GLY A 3 -51.77 43.88 -40.38
N GLU A 4 -52.05 42.66 -40.68
CA GLU A 4 -51.88 42.02 -42.00
C GLU A 4 -50.41 42.04 -42.53
N ALA A 5 -49.80 41.00 -43.08
CA ALA A 5 -50.23 39.88 -43.89
C ALA A 5 -49.10 38.84 -43.95
N GLY A 6 -49.39 37.54 -44.16
CA GLY A 6 -48.49 36.55 -44.69
C GLY A 6 -48.41 36.67 -46.25
N PRO A 7 -48.10 35.67 -47.06
CA PRO A 7 -47.49 34.33 -46.86
C PRO A 7 -46.31 34.05 -47.79
N ALA A 8 -45.66 32.89 -47.80
CA ALA A 8 -45.41 32.07 -48.97
C ALA A 8 -44.65 30.78 -48.65
N GLU A 9 -45.27 29.72 -49.07
CA GLU A 9 -44.78 28.34 -49.12
C GLU A 9 -43.61 28.21 -50.09
N GLY A 10 -42.71 27.33 -49.82
CA GLY A 10 -41.65 26.86 -50.69
C GLY A 10 -41.24 25.46 -50.33
N GLU A 11 -41.98 24.54 -50.84
CA GLU A 11 -41.71 23.09 -50.84
C GLU A 11 -40.40 22.80 -51.59
N MET A 12 -39.44 22.10 -51.01
CA MET A 12 -38.44 21.41 -51.81
C MET A 12 -37.98 20.11 -51.16
N THR A 13 -38.26 19.11 -51.86
CA THR A 13 -38.08 17.66 -51.81
C THR A 13 -36.81 17.14 -51.14
N VAL A 14 -37.12 16.06 -50.40
CA VAL A 14 -36.28 15.01 -49.85
C VAL A 14 -35.25 14.45 -50.80
N ASN A 15 -33.99 14.37 -50.37
CA ASN A 15 -33.08 13.36 -50.90
C ASN A 15 -32.48 12.55 -49.75
N LYS A 16 -32.89 11.29 -49.64
CA LYS A 16 -32.36 10.26 -48.75
C LYS A 16 -30.98 9.81 -49.27
N GLY A 17 -29.91 10.28 -48.63
CA GLY A 17 -28.59 9.71 -48.81
C GLY A 17 -28.22 8.96 -47.54
N SER A 18 -28.25 7.65 -47.57
CA SER A 18 -27.76 6.75 -46.53
C SER A 18 -26.24 6.87 -46.42
N SER A 19 -25.75 7.48 -45.35
CA SER A 19 -24.34 7.37 -44.95
C SER A 19 -24.28 6.53 -43.68
N THR A 20 -23.89 5.30 -43.87
CA THR A 20 -23.47 4.38 -42.78
C THR A 20 -22.26 4.96 -42.05
N CYS A 21 -22.51 5.51 -40.88
CA CYS A 21 -21.46 5.88 -39.93
C CYS A 21 -20.95 4.59 -39.32
N VAL A 22 -19.83 4.07 -39.84
CA VAL A 22 -19.01 3.07 -39.14
C VAL A 22 -18.29 3.81 -38.04
N ALA A 23 -18.86 3.81 -36.83
CA ALA A 23 -18.20 4.30 -35.64
C ALA A 23 -17.04 3.36 -35.32
N SER A 24 -15.82 3.84 -35.53
CA SER A 24 -14.58 3.18 -35.14
C SER A 24 -14.52 3.01 -33.63
N SER A 25 -14.82 1.81 -33.13
CA SER A 25 -14.74 1.40 -31.72
C SER A 25 -13.33 1.14 -31.21
N LEU A 26 -12.29 1.53 -31.97
CA LEU A 26 -10.88 1.24 -31.66
C LEU A 26 -10.15 2.36 -30.84
N GLY A 27 -10.73 3.56 -30.71
CA GLY A 27 -10.01 4.69 -30.07
C GLY A 27 -10.12 4.81 -28.56
N ARG A 28 -11.03 4.07 -27.90
CA ARG A 28 -11.29 4.22 -26.46
C ARG A 28 -10.46 3.30 -25.55
N ASN A 29 -9.86 2.24 -26.09
CA ASN A 29 -9.11 1.27 -25.27
C ASN A 29 -7.63 1.63 -25.16
N GLU A 30 -7.04 2.25 -26.17
CA GLU A 30 -5.60 2.60 -26.16
C GLU A 30 -5.30 3.81 -25.26
N SER A 31 -6.17 4.82 -25.23
CA SER A 31 -5.98 5.98 -24.34
C SER A 31 -6.12 5.62 -22.87
N SER A 32 -7.03 4.70 -22.52
CA SER A 32 -7.22 4.23 -21.16
C SER A 32 -6.07 3.32 -20.69
N LEU A 33 -5.51 2.53 -21.61
CA LEU A 33 -4.34 1.69 -21.33
C LEU A 33 -3.08 2.53 -21.15
N SER A 34 -2.86 3.51 -22.03
CA SER A 34 -1.74 4.45 -21.97
C SER A 34 -1.81 5.32 -20.71
N PHE A 35 -3.00 5.79 -20.33
CA PHE A 35 -3.21 6.56 -19.10
C PHE A 35 -2.99 5.69 -17.84
N ARG A 36 -3.41 4.43 -17.86
CA ARG A 36 -3.12 3.47 -16.77
C ARG A 36 -1.64 3.13 -16.66
N ILE A 37 -0.93 3.01 -17.78
CA ILE A 37 0.51 2.76 -17.81
C ILE A 37 1.28 4.00 -17.32
N LEU A 38 0.87 5.21 -17.71
CA LEU A 38 1.48 6.46 -17.27
C LEU A 38 1.21 6.75 -15.78
N ALA A 39 -0.01 6.53 -15.31
CA ALA A 39 -0.35 6.64 -13.88
C ALA A 39 0.37 5.57 -13.02
N SER A 40 0.66 4.39 -13.59
CA SER A 40 1.46 3.34 -12.94
C SER A 40 2.93 3.74 -12.80
N ARG A 41 3.50 4.50 -13.74
CA ARG A 41 4.92 4.91 -13.72
C ARG A 41 5.27 5.94 -12.65
N ASN A 42 4.30 6.67 -12.10
CA ASN A 42 4.53 7.64 -11.03
C ASN A 42 4.22 7.12 -9.61
N LYS A 43 3.89 5.82 -9.48
CA LYS A 43 3.57 5.24 -8.18
C LYS A 43 4.79 5.20 -7.28
N LYS A 44 4.64 5.75 -6.07
CA LYS A 44 5.68 5.74 -5.03
C LYS A 44 5.50 4.52 -4.13
N ILE A 45 6.56 3.78 -3.93
CA ILE A 45 6.58 2.58 -3.10
C ILE A 45 7.56 2.80 -1.95
N LEU A 46 7.09 2.60 -0.72
CA LEU A 46 7.95 2.51 0.45
C LEU A 46 8.17 1.04 0.80
N ILE A 47 9.42 0.63 0.95
CA ILE A 47 9.79 -0.69 1.46
C ILE A 47 10.38 -0.51 2.86
N LEU A 48 9.81 -1.19 3.85
CA LEU A 48 10.36 -1.31 5.20
C LEU A 48 10.83 -2.74 5.43
N LEU A 49 12.14 -2.92 5.59
CA LEU A 49 12.69 -4.16 6.11
C LEU A 49 12.58 -4.14 7.63
N GLY A 50 11.65 -4.91 8.16
CA GLY A 50 11.36 -5.04 9.60
C GLY A 50 12.21 -6.11 10.28
N HIS A 51 13.36 -6.47 9.74
CA HIS A 51 14.39 -7.34 10.33
C HIS A 51 15.59 -6.48 10.73
N PRO A 52 16.16 -6.64 11.95
CA PRO A 52 17.32 -5.85 12.36
C PRO A 52 18.57 -6.07 11.50
N ASP A 53 18.72 -7.28 10.96
CA ASP A 53 19.81 -7.63 10.05
C ASP A 53 19.31 -7.73 8.61
N LYS A 54 19.93 -6.97 7.71
CA LYS A 54 19.60 -6.96 6.28
C LYS A 54 20.27 -8.06 5.46
N SER A 55 21.24 -8.77 6.02
CA SER A 55 22.01 -9.81 5.31
C SER A 55 21.22 -11.13 5.16
N GLY A 56 20.13 -11.32 5.91
CA GLY A 56 19.31 -12.52 5.89
C GLY A 56 18.28 -12.57 4.76
N PHE A 57 17.50 -13.66 4.72
CA PHE A 57 16.50 -13.91 3.68
C PHE A 57 15.41 -12.80 3.58
N CYS A 58 15.06 -12.16 4.68
CA CYS A 58 14.17 -11.00 4.65
C CYS A 58 14.77 -9.83 3.85
N GLY A 59 16.07 -9.58 4.00
CA GLY A 59 16.79 -8.58 3.20
C GLY A 59 16.78 -8.93 1.72
N GLU A 60 17.12 -10.18 1.37
CA GLU A 60 17.09 -10.67 -0.02
C GLU A 60 15.71 -10.54 -0.68
N ILE A 61 14.63 -10.79 0.08
CA ILE A 61 13.26 -10.53 -0.37
C ILE A 61 13.05 -9.04 -0.68
N ALA A 62 13.47 -8.17 0.24
CA ALA A 62 13.29 -6.74 0.09
C ALA A 62 14.11 -6.21 -1.10
N ASP A 63 15.35 -6.68 -1.28
CA ASP A 63 16.22 -6.33 -2.43
C ASP A 63 15.61 -6.79 -3.75
N THR A 64 15.11 -8.03 -3.80
CA THR A 64 14.46 -8.58 -5.00
C THR A 64 13.21 -7.79 -5.38
N TYR A 65 12.41 -7.38 -4.39
CA TYR A 65 11.23 -6.54 -4.63
C TYR A 65 11.65 -5.17 -5.15
N GLU A 66 12.62 -4.51 -4.50
CA GLU A 66 13.11 -3.18 -4.85
C GLU A 66 13.65 -3.13 -6.28
N VAL A 67 14.57 -4.04 -6.63
CA VAL A 67 15.15 -4.13 -7.98
C VAL A 67 14.06 -4.29 -9.02
N ALA A 68 13.11 -5.18 -8.79
CA ALA A 68 12.02 -5.43 -9.73
C ALA A 68 11.06 -4.25 -9.85
N ALA A 69 10.80 -3.52 -8.76
CA ALA A 69 9.92 -2.36 -8.76
C ALA A 69 10.58 -1.16 -9.48
N ARG A 70 11.86 -0.90 -9.21
CA ARG A 70 12.63 0.14 -9.92
C ARG A 70 12.74 -0.15 -11.42
N ALA A 71 13.01 -1.41 -11.80
CA ALA A 71 13.04 -1.84 -13.19
C ALA A 71 11.68 -1.68 -13.91
N ALA A 72 10.56 -1.72 -13.16
CA ALA A 72 9.23 -1.47 -13.70
C ALA A 72 8.86 0.03 -13.77
N GLY A 73 9.77 0.94 -13.34
CA GLY A 73 9.61 2.39 -13.42
C GLY A 73 8.94 3.03 -12.21
N TYR A 74 8.84 2.33 -11.09
CA TYR A 74 8.33 2.90 -9.84
C TYR A 74 9.41 3.70 -9.11
N THR A 75 9.02 4.77 -8.42
CA THR A 75 9.87 5.43 -7.43
C THR A 75 9.84 4.61 -6.14
N VAL A 76 11.00 4.20 -5.65
CA VAL A 76 11.11 3.34 -4.47
C VAL A 76 11.98 3.98 -3.41
N ASP A 77 11.41 4.17 -2.22
CA ASP A 77 12.13 4.49 -0.99
C ASP A 77 12.31 3.22 -0.16
N ARG A 78 13.47 3.07 0.47
CA ARG A 78 13.80 1.93 1.32
C ARG A 78 14.22 2.39 2.71
N LEU A 79 13.68 1.74 3.73
CA LEU A 79 14.12 1.82 5.13
C LEU A 79 14.48 0.43 5.63
N ASN A 80 15.65 0.31 6.24
CA ASN A 80 16.08 -0.89 6.95
C ASN A 80 16.03 -0.57 8.45
N ILE A 81 15.14 -1.23 9.20
CA ILE A 81 14.90 -0.87 10.59
C ILE A 81 16.15 -1.02 11.48
N GLY A 82 17.04 -1.96 11.14
CA GLY A 82 18.30 -2.15 11.86
C GLY A 82 19.34 -1.04 11.62
N GLU A 83 19.14 -0.16 10.65
CA GLU A 83 19.99 1.00 10.37
C GLU A 83 19.38 2.30 10.90
N MET A 84 18.14 2.26 11.41
CA MET A 84 17.46 3.42 11.97
C MET A 84 17.88 3.64 13.43
N THR A 85 18.08 4.90 13.79
CA THR A 85 18.42 5.31 15.15
C THR A 85 17.19 5.89 15.84
N PHE A 86 16.58 5.11 16.73
CA PHE A 86 15.44 5.53 17.54
C PHE A 86 15.29 4.64 18.78
N ASP A 87 14.65 5.16 19.81
CA ASP A 87 14.24 4.39 20.97
C ASP A 87 12.90 3.70 20.68
N PRO A 88 12.83 2.36 20.66
CA PRO A 88 11.59 1.63 20.40
C PRO A 88 10.60 1.65 21.57
N ILE A 89 10.99 2.16 22.73
CA ILE A 89 10.15 2.15 23.93
C ILE A 89 9.30 3.41 24.02
N LEU A 90 8.00 3.25 24.21
CA LEU A 90 7.09 4.34 24.50
C LEU A 90 7.01 4.48 26.05
N HIS A 91 7.97 5.18 26.66
CA HIS A 91 8.22 5.21 28.10
C HIS A 91 7.01 5.65 28.94
N HIS A 92 6.27 6.64 28.48
CA HIS A 92 5.12 7.18 29.21
C HIS A 92 3.77 6.74 28.63
N GLY A 93 3.77 5.77 27.72
CA GLY A 93 2.58 5.38 26.96
C GLY A 93 2.00 6.59 26.21
N TYR A 94 0.67 6.70 26.20
CA TYR A 94 -0.01 7.83 25.53
C TYR A 94 -0.34 8.99 26.49
N ARG A 95 0.20 8.98 27.71
CA ARG A 95 -0.03 10.04 28.72
C ARG A 95 0.76 11.30 28.40
N GLU A 96 1.99 11.12 27.96
CA GLU A 96 2.91 12.20 27.62
C GLU A 96 3.40 12.05 26.19
N ARG A 97 3.63 13.17 25.53
CA ARG A 97 4.11 13.16 24.15
C ARG A 97 5.63 12.97 24.16
N GLN A 98 6.09 11.82 23.73
CA GLN A 98 7.51 11.56 23.49
C GLN A 98 7.89 12.11 22.10
N GLY A 99 8.96 12.89 22.05
CA GLY A 99 9.51 13.42 20.78
C GLY A 99 9.85 12.30 19.81
N LEU A 100 9.76 12.59 18.51
CA LEU A 100 10.18 11.65 17.47
C LEU A 100 11.61 11.96 17.07
N GLU A 101 12.43 10.96 16.99
CA GLU A 101 13.76 11.00 16.40
C GLU A 101 13.68 11.29 14.89
N PRO A 102 14.75 11.82 14.27
CA PRO A 102 14.76 12.13 12.85
C PRO A 102 14.33 10.95 11.96
N ASP A 103 14.75 9.73 12.28
CA ASP A 103 14.41 8.53 11.51
C ASP A 103 12.92 8.16 11.61
N LEU A 104 12.29 8.36 12.77
CA LEU A 104 10.85 8.17 12.92
C LEU A 104 10.05 9.25 12.17
N THR A 105 10.53 10.49 12.19
CA THR A 105 9.93 11.58 11.40
C THR A 105 10.02 11.28 9.91
N ARG A 106 11.19 10.89 9.43
CA ARG A 106 11.40 10.46 8.04
C ARG A 106 10.52 9.27 7.67
N PHE A 107 10.36 8.29 8.55
CA PHE A 107 9.45 7.17 8.32
C PHE A 107 8.02 7.66 8.10
N GLN A 108 7.51 8.57 8.95
CA GLN A 108 6.16 9.14 8.77
C GLN A 108 6.01 9.86 7.42
N GLU A 109 6.98 10.70 7.05
CA GLU A 109 6.97 11.43 5.78
C GLU A 109 6.92 10.48 4.58
N LEU A 110 7.73 9.42 4.60
CA LEU A 110 7.77 8.42 3.54
C LEU A 110 6.47 7.62 3.44
N VAL A 111 5.84 7.25 4.56
CA VAL A 111 4.54 6.58 4.57
C VAL A 111 3.44 7.50 4.01
N ILE A 112 3.49 8.79 4.35
CA ILE A 112 2.56 9.79 3.81
C ILE A 112 2.75 9.94 2.30
N ALA A 113 3.99 9.95 1.82
CA ALA A 113 4.29 10.12 0.39
C ALA A 113 4.02 8.86 -0.45
N ALA A 114 4.09 7.67 0.13
CA ALA A 114 3.94 6.41 -0.59
C ALA A 114 2.49 6.11 -0.98
N ASP A 115 2.27 5.57 -2.18
CA ASP A 115 1.00 4.99 -2.65
C ASP A 115 0.87 3.52 -2.24
N HIS A 116 2.01 2.85 -2.09
CA HIS A 116 2.10 1.44 -1.72
C HIS A 116 3.17 1.22 -0.66
N PHE A 117 2.80 0.56 0.43
CA PHE A 117 3.69 0.28 1.55
C PHE A 117 3.97 -1.22 1.64
N VAL A 118 5.23 -1.61 1.51
CA VAL A 118 5.70 -3.00 1.61
C VAL A 118 6.45 -3.16 2.92
N ILE A 119 6.06 -4.16 3.71
CA ILE A 119 6.73 -4.49 4.96
C ILE A 119 7.20 -5.93 4.86
N VAL A 120 8.51 -6.15 5.01
CA VAL A 120 9.13 -7.49 5.02
C VAL A 120 9.62 -7.78 6.43
N HIS A 121 9.10 -8.83 7.07
CA HIS A 121 9.53 -9.17 8.42
C HIS A 121 9.43 -10.67 8.70
N PRO A 122 10.23 -11.22 9.65
CA PRO A 122 10.08 -12.58 10.14
C PRO A 122 8.98 -12.67 11.19
N VAL A 123 8.50 -13.88 11.44
CA VAL A 123 7.68 -14.19 12.62
C VAL A 123 8.60 -14.64 13.74
N TRP A 124 8.60 -13.90 14.83
CA TRP A 124 9.26 -14.24 16.06
C TRP A 124 8.23 -14.34 17.19
N TRP A 125 8.17 -15.52 17.83
CA TRP A 125 7.22 -15.76 18.95
C TRP A 125 5.77 -15.35 18.61
N VAL A 126 5.29 -15.81 17.47
CA VAL A 126 3.91 -15.54 16.96
C VAL A 126 3.65 -14.04 16.70
N GLY A 127 4.68 -13.21 16.61
CA GLY A 127 4.57 -11.76 16.39
C GLY A 127 5.60 -11.21 15.41
N MET A 128 5.55 -9.91 15.22
CA MET A 128 6.60 -9.16 14.55
C MET A 128 7.79 -8.95 15.50
N PRO A 129 9.02 -8.69 15.00
CA PRO A 129 10.15 -8.31 15.83
C PRO A 129 9.84 -7.12 16.74
N ALA A 130 10.38 -7.12 17.96
CA ALA A 130 10.13 -6.08 18.97
C ALA A 130 10.45 -4.67 18.45
N ILE A 131 11.57 -4.52 17.74
CA ILE A 131 11.96 -3.24 17.13
C ILE A 131 10.93 -2.74 16.12
N LEU A 132 10.32 -3.63 15.32
CA LEU A 132 9.26 -3.27 14.37
C LEU A 132 7.98 -2.85 15.10
N LYS A 133 7.65 -3.54 16.21
CA LYS A 133 6.51 -3.13 17.05
C LYS A 133 6.77 -1.76 17.66
N GLY A 134 7.97 -1.54 18.20
CA GLY A 134 8.39 -0.26 18.80
C GLY A 134 8.32 0.89 17.79
N LEU A 135 8.74 0.69 16.55
CA LEU A 135 8.59 1.69 15.50
C LEU A 135 7.11 2.11 15.34
N PHE A 136 6.19 1.16 15.29
CA PHE A 136 4.77 1.49 15.21
C PHE A 136 4.23 2.12 16.48
N ASP A 137 4.65 1.69 17.67
CA ASP A 137 4.22 2.30 18.92
C ASP A 137 4.66 3.75 19.03
N ARG A 138 5.85 4.09 18.53
CA ARG A 138 6.42 5.43 18.54
C ARG A 138 5.90 6.32 17.41
N ALA A 139 5.79 5.81 16.19
CA ALA A 139 5.49 6.62 15.01
C ALA A 139 4.02 6.60 14.58
N TRP A 140 3.20 5.60 15.00
CA TRP A 140 1.82 5.42 14.53
C TRP A 140 0.81 6.07 15.48
N LEU A 141 0.92 7.40 15.62
CA LEU A 141 0.22 8.17 16.64
C LEU A 141 -1.10 8.76 16.13
N PRO A 142 -2.03 9.14 17.05
CA PRO A 142 -3.15 9.99 16.70
C PRO A 142 -2.69 11.30 16.05
N GLY A 143 -3.26 11.63 14.89
CA GLY A 143 -2.87 12.79 14.08
C GLY A 143 -1.95 12.46 12.91
N SER A 144 -1.13 11.40 12.98
CA SER A 144 -0.31 10.91 11.85
C SER A 144 -0.95 9.75 11.11
N ALA A 145 -1.44 8.71 11.80
CA ALA A 145 -2.02 7.51 11.20
C ALA A 145 -3.55 7.49 11.21
N PHE A 146 -4.15 8.09 12.23
CA PHE A 146 -5.60 8.18 12.40
C PHE A 146 -5.98 9.40 13.24
N ARG A 147 -7.28 9.79 13.20
CA ARG A 147 -7.82 10.87 14.02
C ARG A 147 -9.21 10.50 14.49
N TYR A 148 -9.44 10.47 15.81
CA TYR A 148 -10.77 10.27 16.35
C TYR A 148 -11.72 11.41 15.96
N MET A 149 -12.95 11.07 15.60
CA MET A 149 -14.01 12.05 15.42
C MET A 149 -14.49 12.54 16.80
N ARG A 150 -14.90 13.80 16.88
CA ARG A 150 -15.55 14.33 18.08
C ARG A 150 -17.06 14.16 17.97
N MET A 151 -17.70 13.78 19.06
CA MET A 151 -19.16 13.84 19.16
C MET A 151 -19.62 15.28 19.39
N LYS A 152 -20.85 15.59 18.99
CA LYS A 152 -21.46 16.92 19.28
C LYS A 152 -21.54 17.20 20.79
N SER A 153 -21.64 16.16 21.63
CA SER A 153 -21.60 16.22 23.10
C SER A 153 -20.21 16.46 23.71
N GLY A 154 -19.14 16.64 22.89
CA GLY A 154 -17.78 16.92 23.36
C GLY A 154 -16.92 15.69 23.62
N GLY A 155 -17.45 14.46 23.61
CA GLY A 155 -16.72 13.21 23.81
C GLY A 155 -16.03 12.69 22.55
N ARG A 156 -15.20 11.63 22.71
CA ARG A 156 -14.63 10.88 21.58
C ARG A 156 -15.71 10.00 20.95
N SER A 157 -15.82 10.06 19.61
CA SER A 157 -16.62 9.12 18.85
C SER A 157 -15.94 7.75 18.77
N ILE A 158 -16.75 6.69 18.60
CA ILE A 158 -16.25 5.35 18.22
C ILE A 158 -15.72 5.34 16.78
N PHE A 159 -16.05 6.35 15.97
CA PHE A 159 -15.56 6.49 14.60
C PHE A 159 -14.31 7.34 14.54
N TRP A 160 -13.46 7.05 13.54
CA TRP A 160 -12.22 7.75 13.32
C TRP A 160 -11.96 7.98 11.83
N HIS A 161 -11.20 9.03 11.53
CA HIS A 161 -10.66 9.26 10.20
C HIS A 161 -9.42 8.38 9.99
N ARG A 162 -9.39 7.69 8.90
CA ARG A 162 -8.32 6.80 8.46
C ARG A 162 -7.44 7.59 7.48
N MET A 163 -6.22 7.95 7.91
CA MET A 163 -5.37 8.91 7.20
C MET A 163 -4.82 8.38 5.88
N TYR A 164 -4.75 7.04 5.70
CA TYR A 164 -4.17 6.41 4.53
C TYR A 164 -5.21 5.73 3.62
N ARG A 165 -6.44 6.24 3.59
CA ARG A 165 -7.48 5.76 2.67
C ARG A 165 -7.03 5.88 1.22
N GLY A 166 -7.30 4.83 0.41
CA GLY A 166 -6.91 4.75 -0.99
C GLY A 166 -5.51 4.18 -1.23
N LYS A 167 -4.68 4.11 -0.18
CA LYS A 167 -3.36 3.49 -0.27
C LYS A 167 -3.43 1.97 -0.08
N THR A 168 -2.44 1.28 -0.64
CA THR A 168 -2.32 -0.18 -0.53
C THR A 168 -1.10 -0.57 0.27
N ALA A 169 -1.15 -1.73 0.94
CA ALA A 169 0.01 -2.28 1.63
C ALA A 169 0.17 -3.77 1.37
N ARG A 170 1.42 -4.22 1.40
CA ARG A 170 1.76 -5.64 1.36
C ARG A 170 2.66 -6.00 2.53
N ILE A 171 2.26 -7.02 3.24
CA ILE A 171 3.09 -7.66 4.26
C ILE A 171 3.69 -8.92 3.65
N ILE A 172 5.01 -9.03 3.63
CA ILE A 172 5.74 -10.23 3.23
C ILE A 172 6.36 -10.82 4.49
N VAL A 173 5.91 -12.01 4.84
CA VAL A 173 6.25 -12.66 6.11
C VAL A 173 7.05 -13.90 5.87
N THR A 174 8.13 -14.07 6.63
CA THR A 174 8.88 -15.33 6.72
C THR A 174 8.65 -15.99 8.07
N SER A 175 8.59 -17.32 8.11
CA SER A 175 8.46 -18.08 9.35
C SER A 175 9.33 -19.34 9.31
N GLY A 176 9.91 -19.73 10.45
CA GLY A 176 10.61 -21.01 10.60
C GLY A 176 9.67 -22.19 10.50
N THR A 177 8.39 -22.00 10.81
CA THR A 177 7.35 -23.04 10.77
C THR A 177 6.52 -22.94 9.47
N HIS A 178 5.86 -24.03 9.10
CA HIS A 178 5.01 -24.09 7.92
C HIS A 178 3.89 -23.02 8.01
N PRO A 179 3.64 -22.22 6.95
CA PRO A 179 2.68 -21.10 6.98
C PRO A 179 1.27 -21.48 7.41
N MET A 180 0.80 -22.69 7.11
CA MET A 180 -0.52 -23.17 7.56
C MET A 180 -0.60 -23.26 9.08
N LEU A 181 0.42 -23.85 9.73
CA LEU A 181 0.46 -23.94 11.20
C LEU A 181 0.42 -22.55 11.83
N VAL A 182 1.27 -21.63 11.35
CA VAL A 182 1.31 -20.25 11.86
C VAL A 182 -0.03 -19.52 11.66
N ARG A 183 -0.73 -19.81 10.58
CA ARG A 183 -2.03 -19.21 10.26
C ARG A 183 -3.15 -19.65 11.19
N PHE A 184 -3.07 -20.91 11.71
CA PHE A 184 -4.07 -21.48 12.61
C PHE A 184 -3.73 -21.30 14.10
N LEU A 185 -2.54 -20.80 14.43
CA LEU A 185 -2.22 -20.49 15.81
C LEU A 185 -3.17 -19.43 16.38
N PRO A 186 -3.63 -19.59 17.62
CA PRO A 186 -4.41 -18.56 18.29
C PRO A 186 -3.68 -17.21 18.26
N GLY A 187 -4.40 -16.14 17.88
CA GLY A 187 -3.83 -14.80 17.82
C GLY A 187 -3.41 -14.30 16.44
N ASN A 188 -3.52 -15.13 15.38
CA ASN A 188 -3.20 -14.76 13.99
C ASN A 188 -2.05 -13.75 13.89
N VAL A 189 -0.83 -14.27 13.75
CA VAL A 189 0.47 -13.54 13.74
C VAL A 189 0.46 -12.20 13.00
N ASN A 190 -0.34 -12.08 11.97
CA ASN A 190 -0.47 -10.85 11.19
C ASN A 190 -1.69 -10.00 11.53
N ALA A 191 -2.57 -10.45 12.44
CA ALA A 191 -3.76 -9.68 12.76
C ALA A 191 -3.40 -8.31 13.32
N GLN A 192 -2.40 -8.24 14.18
CA GLN A 192 -1.94 -6.99 14.77
C GLN A 192 -1.46 -6.01 13.69
N LEU A 193 -0.52 -6.42 12.82
CA LEU A 193 0.00 -5.56 11.78
C LEU A 193 -1.05 -5.26 10.70
N LYS A 194 -1.76 -6.29 10.25
CA LYS A 194 -2.73 -6.16 9.15
C LYS A 194 -3.96 -5.36 9.55
N TRP A 195 -4.61 -5.72 10.66
CA TRP A 195 -5.89 -5.15 11.06
C TRP A 195 -5.74 -4.01 12.06
N GLY A 196 -4.91 -4.23 13.10
CA GLY A 196 -4.74 -3.26 14.19
C GLY A 196 -3.93 -2.03 13.80
N ILE A 197 -2.98 -2.17 12.87
CA ILE A 197 -2.08 -1.07 12.48
C ILE A 197 -2.45 -0.54 11.09
N LEU A 198 -2.29 -1.35 10.04
CA LEU A 198 -2.40 -0.85 8.67
C LEU A 198 -3.84 -0.62 8.23
N TRP A 199 -4.72 -1.62 8.39
CA TRP A 199 -6.13 -1.44 8.02
C TRP A 199 -6.81 -0.38 8.87
N PHE A 200 -6.52 -0.33 10.16
CA PHE A 200 -7.04 0.70 11.06
C PHE A 200 -6.68 2.11 10.57
N ALA A 201 -5.47 2.30 10.07
CA ALA A 201 -5.01 3.57 9.51
C ALA A 201 -5.54 3.87 8.08
N GLY A 202 -6.07 2.87 7.37
CA GLY A 202 -6.71 3.10 6.07
C GLY A 202 -6.19 2.30 4.88
N PHE A 203 -5.12 1.55 5.05
CA PHE A 203 -4.57 0.75 3.96
C PHE A 203 -5.47 -0.42 3.55
N SER A 204 -5.48 -0.73 2.24
CA SER A 204 -5.92 -2.02 1.73
C SER A 204 -4.75 -3.00 1.77
N VAL A 205 -4.84 -4.05 2.62
CA VAL A 205 -3.68 -4.87 2.99
C VAL A 205 -3.76 -6.27 2.40
N ARG A 206 -2.68 -6.69 1.71
CA ARG A 206 -2.47 -8.07 1.27
C ARG A 206 -1.26 -8.67 1.97
N THR A 207 -1.28 -9.99 2.19
CA THR A 207 -0.19 -10.72 2.85
C THR A 207 0.34 -11.81 1.94
N THR A 208 1.66 -11.96 1.94
CA THR A 208 2.39 -13.06 1.29
C THR A 208 3.22 -13.76 2.35
N TRP A 209 3.14 -15.09 2.41
CA TRP A 209 3.82 -15.92 3.38
C TRP A 209 4.87 -16.79 2.72
N PHE A 210 6.03 -16.91 3.38
CA PHE A 210 7.11 -17.82 3.03
C PHE A 210 7.54 -18.61 4.28
N GLY A 211 7.57 -19.92 4.18
CA GLY A 211 7.99 -20.80 5.27
C GLY A 211 7.90 -22.27 4.87
N PRO A 212 8.60 -23.14 5.59
CA PRO A 212 9.66 -22.85 6.57
C PRO A 212 10.89 -22.20 5.92
N ALA A 213 11.45 -21.19 6.59
CA ALA A 213 12.50 -20.33 6.05
C ALA A 213 13.86 -20.47 6.76
N GLU A 214 14.06 -21.50 7.60
CA GLU A 214 15.34 -21.75 8.27
C GLU A 214 16.33 -22.48 7.35
N HIS A 215 15.88 -23.53 6.67
CA HIS A 215 16.68 -24.28 5.70
C HIS A 215 15.91 -24.34 4.38
N ILE A 216 16.12 -23.36 3.53
CA ILE A 216 15.38 -23.24 2.28
C ILE A 216 16.11 -24.00 1.17
N PRO A 217 15.54 -25.09 0.60
CA PRO A 217 16.11 -25.71 -0.58
C PRO A 217 16.21 -24.70 -1.73
N GLU A 218 17.30 -24.73 -2.48
CA GLU A 218 17.60 -23.70 -3.51
C GLU A 218 16.47 -23.55 -4.54
N GLY A 219 15.90 -24.64 -5.02
CA GLY A 219 14.76 -24.58 -5.95
C GLY A 219 13.48 -23.97 -5.36
N ARG A 220 13.31 -24.01 -4.02
CA ARG A 220 12.21 -23.34 -3.33
C ARG A 220 12.49 -21.85 -3.19
N LYS A 221 13.72 -21.49 -2.82
CA LYS A 221 14.21 -20.14 -2.71
C LYS A 221 14.01 -19.38 -4.02
N THR A 222 14.48 -19.96 -5.12
CA THR A 222 14.34 -19.43 -6.48
C THR A 222 12.86 -19.14 -6.84
N ARG A 223 11.95 -20.09 -6.56
CA ARG A 223 10.52 -19.89 -6.79
C ARG A 223 9.92 -18.77 -5.95
N TRP A 224 10.32 -18.66 -4.69
CA TRP A 224 9.84 -17.58 -3.80
C TRP A 224 10.33 -16.21 -4.27
N LEU A 225 11.60 -16.08 -4.62
CA LEU A 225 12.16 -14.85 -5.16
C LEU A 225 11.54 -14.49 -6.52
N ALA A 226 11.23 -15.46 -7.38
CA ALA A 226 10.49 -15.21 -8.61
C ALA A 226 9.07 -14.63 -8.33
N LYS A 227 8.38 -15.15 -7.29
CA LYS A 227 7.12 -14.57 -6.84
C LYS A 227 7.28 -13.14 -6.33
N VAL A 228 8.31 -12.86 -5.52
CA VAL A 228 8.64 -11.51 -5.02
C VAL A 228 8.94 -10.56 -6.18
N ARG A 229 9.75 -11.00 -7.15
CA ARG A 229 10.05 -10.23 -8.37
C ARG A 229 8.78 -9.84 -9.13
N ASN A 230 7.82 -10.76 -9.25
CA ASN A 230 6.54 -10.46 -9.90
C ASN A 230 5.69 -9.47 -9.09
N LEU A 231 5.75 -9.52 -7.75
CA LEU A 231 5.08 -8.52 -6.90
C LEU A 231 5.70 -7.13 -7.09
N GLY A 232 7.03 -7.04 -7.11
CA GLY A 232 7.76 -5.79 -7.37
C GLY A 232 7.41 -5.20 -8.74
N ARG A 233 7.43 -6.01 -9.80
CA ARG A 233 7.05 -5.58 -11.17
C ARG A 233 5.63 -5.01 -11.26
N ARG A 234 4.71 -5.51 -10.43
CA ARG A 234 3.31 -5.04 -10.39
C ARG A 234 3.10 -3.89 -9.42
N GLY A 235 4.08 -3.56 -8.59
CA GLY A 235 3.95 -2.58 -7.52
C GLY A 235 2.84 -2.93 -6.52
N THR A 236 2.73 -4.24 -6.13
CA THR A 236 1.63 -4.75 -5.30
C THR A 236 2.13 -5.68 -4.20
#